data_1c655cbd8f49d223fa597910962f756b
#
_entry.id   1c655cbd8f49d223fa597910962f756b
#
_cell.length_a   1.000
_cell.length_b   1.000
_cell.length_c   1.000
_cell.angle_alpha   90.00
_cell.angle_beta   90.00
_cell.angle_gamma   90.00
#
_symmetry.space_group_name_H-M   'P 1'
#
loop_
_entity.id
_entity.type
_entity.pdbx_description
1 polymer ?
#
loop_
_entity_poly.entity_id
_entity_poly.type
_entity_poly.pdbx_seq_one_letter_code
_entity_poly.pdbx_strand_id
1 'polypeptide(L)'
;MNVVILMLAVTACYTICSLNDKYAAAKANFSGDEFTFLMCSSMSVFLALSLPFQNLSFSLTWQSFLAVLLVVVCKMLEFQMSARVLKQLSAFELKAWLGITLFASYFTDILFGSELSVFKLICIFATAAGLVFIAKSSKCGSVNYKQIILPLVLYLISKYGYGLIIRSFSSYASSTMQLLPAMVIISLIMLPRVHIRELIKNNRSGVVK
;
A
#
# COMPACT_ATOMS: atom_id res chain seq x y z
N MET A 1 24.40 -0.32 -12.19
CA MET A 1 23.50 -1.47 -11.96
C MET A 1 22.42 -1.43 -13.03
N ASN A 2 22.17 -2.52 -13.73
CA ASN A 2 21.26 -2.53 -14.87
C ASN A 2 19.81 -2.24 -14.38
N VAL A 3 19.16 -1.20 -14.88
CA VAL A 3 17.81 -0.76 -14.45
C VAL A 3 16.81 -1.91 -14.51
N VAL A 4 16.95 -2.79 -15.51
CA VAL A 4 16.08 -3.97 -15.67
C VAL A 4 16.22 -4.93 -14.50
N ILE A 5 17.45 -5.22 -14.04
CA ILE A 5 17.69 -6.13 -12.89
C ILE A 5 17.07 -5.53 -11.61
N LEU A 6 17.25 -4.22 -11.42
CA LEU A 6 16.64 -3.52 -10.27
C LEU A 6 15.11 -3.61 -10.30
N MET A 7 14.49 -3.35 -11.46
CA MET A 7 13.04 -3.47 -11.62
C MET A 7 12.53 -4.87 -11.37
N LEU A 8 13.22 -5.90 -11.86
CA LEU A 8 12.87 -7.31 -11.59
C LEU A 8 12.95 -7.64 -10.10
N ALA A 9 14.02 -7.20 -9.42
CA ALA A 9 14.18 -7.42 -7.98
C ALA A 9 13.07 -6.72 -7.19
N VAL A 10 12.75 -5.46 -7.49
CA VAL A 10 11.66 -4.72 -6.84
C VAL A 10 10.32 -5.41 -7.07
N THR A 11 10.04 -5.87 -8.30
CA THR A 11 8.81 -6.59 -8.62
C THR A 11 8.69 -7.90 -7.86
N ALA A 12 9.77 -8.67 -7.76
CA ALA A 12 9.80 -9.90 -6.98
C ALA A 12 9.53 -9.65 -5.49
N CYS A 13 10.22 -8.69 -4.88
CA CYS A 13 9.98 -8.29 -3.49
C CYS A 13 8.53 -7.85 -3.27
N TYR A 14 7.98 -7.03 -4.18
CA TYR A 14 6.62 -6.56 -4.09
C TYR A 14 5.59 -7.68 -4.20
N THR A 15 5.87 -8.69 -5.01
CA THR A 15 5.03 -9.89 -5.15
C THR A 15 5.03 -10.70 -3.85
N ILE A 16 6.20 -10.94 -3.26
CA ILE A 16 6.35 -11.64 -1.98
C ILE A 16 5.59 -10.91 -0.88
N CYS A 17 5.73 -9.58 -0.76
CA CYS A 17 4.97 -8.78 0.20
C CYS A 17 3.47 -8.95 0.01
N SER A 18 2.98 -8.91 -1.24
CA SER A 18 1.55 -9.04 -1.53
C SER A 18 0.97 -10.41 -1.17
N LEU A 19 1.76 -11.46 -1.34
CA LEU A 19 1.38 -12.81 -0.92
C LEU A 19 1.34 -12.94 0.60
N ASN A 20 2.32 -12.34 1.29
CA ASN A 20 2.33 -12.28 2.76
C ASN A 20 1.14 -11.49 3.31
N ASP A 21 0.79 -10.36 2.69
CA ASP A 21 -0.39 -9.57 3.05
C ASP A 21 -1.67 -10.40 2.93
N LYS A 22 -1.80 -11.16 1.83
CA LYS A 22 -2.93 -12.08 1.63
C LYS A 22 -2.94 -13.19 2.68
N TYR A 23 -1.78 -13.76 3.00
CA TYR A 23 -1.66 -14.78 4.04
C TYR A 23 -2.11 -14.23 5.40
N ALA A 24 -1.60 -13.08 5.79
CA ALA A 24 -1.94 -12.42 7.05
C ALA A 24 -3.44 -12.08 7.14
N ALA A 25 -4.02 -11.53 6.08
CA ALA A 25 -5.42 -11.13 6.08
C ALA A 25 -6.39 -12.31 6.01
N ALA A 26 -6.10 -13.35 5.20
CA ALA A 26 -7.05 -14.42 4.90
C ALA A 26 -6.80 -15.71 5.70
N LYS A 27 -5.55 -16.16 5.83
CA LYS A 27 -5.23 -17.41 6.58
C LYS A 27 -5.03 -17.18 8.07
N ALA A 28 -4.28 -16.16 8.45
CA ALA A 28 -4.10 -15.80 9.85
C ALA A 28 -5.33 -15.09 10.44
N ASN A 29 -6.27 -14.70 9.58
CA ASN A 29 -7.56 -14.07 9.92
C ASN A 29 -7.42 -12.84 10.84
N PHE A 30 -6.35 -12.06 10.66
CA PHE A 30 -6.15 -10.84 11.43
C PHE A 30 -7.30 -9.87 11.25
N SER A 31 -7.68 -9.21 12.32
CA SER A 31 -8.59 -8.06 12.25
C SER A 31 -7.95 -6.92 11.45
N GLY A 32 -8.75 -5.97 10.98
CA GLY A 32 -8.21 -4.80 10.28
C GLY A 32 -7.22 -4.00 11.12
N ASP A 33 -7.45 -3.93 12.43
CA ASP A 33 -6.59 -3.19 13.37
C ASP A 33 -5.26 -3.93 13.62
N GLU A 34 -5.31 -5.26 13.80
CA GLU A 34 -4.12 -6.11 13.94
C GLU A 34 -3.26 -6.07 12.68
N PHE A 35 -3.88 -6.20 11.51
CA PHE A 35 -3.19 -6.09 10.22
C PHE A 35 -2.53 -4.72 10.06
N THR A 36 -3.26 -3.64 10.36
CA THR A 36 -2.73 -2.27 10.28
C THR A 36 -1.55 -2.07 11.23
N PHE A 37 -1.66 -2.55 12.48
CA PHE A 37 -0.59 -2.46 13.46
C PHE A 37 0.68 -3.19 13.01
N LEU A 38 0.55 -4.44 12.54
CA LEU A 38 1.69 -5.23 12.06
C LEU A 38 2.38 -4.58 10.86
N MET A 39 1.59 -4.11 9.88
CA MET A 39 2.12 -3.45 8.69
C MET A 39 2.84 -2.15 9.04
N CYS A 40 2.24 -1.31 9.89
CA CYS A 40 2.85 -0.04 10.27
C CYS A 40 4.11 -0.24 11.14
N SER A 41 4.09 -1.18 12.07
CA SER A 41 5.23 -1.48 12.93
C SER A 41 6.42 -2.02 12.13
N SER A 42 6.18 -3.00 11.25
CA SER A 42 7.24 -3.54 10.39
C SER A 42 7.79 -2.48 9.43
N MET A 43 6.92 -1.68 8.80
CA MET A 43 7.37 -0.59 7.93
C MET A 43 8.16 0.46 8.68
N SER A 44 7.78 0.82 9.92
CA SER A 44 8.53 1.76 10.76
C SER A 44 9.95 1.28 11.03
N VAL A 45 10.12 -0.01 11.36
CA VAL A 45 11.44 -0.60 11.56
C VAL A 45 12.28 -0.57 10.29
N PHE A 46 11.73 -0.99 9.16
CA PHE A 46 12.44 -0.98 7.87
C PHE A 46 12.82 0.44 7.43
N LEU A 47 11.92 1.40 7.58
CA LEU A 47 12.22 2.80 7.25
C LEU A 47 13.28 3.37 8.17
N ALA A 48 13.24 3.09 9.48
CA ALA A 48 14.26 3.52 10.42
C ALA A 48 15.64 2.93 10.08
N LEU A 49 15.72 1.64 9.71
CA LEU A 49 16.96 1.01 9.27
C LEU A 49 17.48 1.57 7.95
N SER A 50 16.61 2.11 7.10
CA SER A 50 17.00 2.71 5.81
C SER A 50 17.50 4.16 5.93
N LEU A 51 17.26 4.84 7.06
CA LEU A 51 17.64 6.25 7.26
C LEU A 51 19.12 6.56 6.95
N PRO A 52 20.11 5.75 7.39
CA PRO A 52 21.51 6.04 7.14
C PRO A 52 21.92 6.02 5.65
N PHE A 53 21.09 5.41 4.80
CA PHE A 53 21.37 5.22 3.37
C PHE A 53 20.65 6.22 2.47
N GLN A 54 19.92 7.18 3.04
CA GLN A 54 19.08 8.11 2.29
C GLN A 54 19.46 9.57 2.56
N ASN A 55 19.34 10.38 1.51
CA ASN A 55 19.42 11.83 1.65
C ASN A 55 18.10 12.34 2.25
N LEU A 56 18.14 12.68 3.53
CA LEU A 56 16.97 13.11 4.28
C LEU A 56 16.83 14.62 4.19
N SER A 57 15.69 15.07 3.71
CA SER A 57 15.28 16.47 3.77
C SER A 57 13.99 16.57 4.57
N PHE A 58 13.99 17.40 5.59
CA PHE A 58 12.81 17.73 6.39
C PHE A 58 12.86 19.18 6.82
N SER A 59 11.93 19.98 6.35
CA SER A 59 11.74 21.35 6.80
C SER A 59 10.69 21.38 7.91
N LEU A 60 11.03 21.98 9.04
CA LEU A 60 10.07 22.17 10.16
C LEU A 60 9.07 23.28 9.80
N THR A 61 8.17 22.96 8.89
CA THR A 61 7.12 23.88 8.43
C THR A 61 5.75 23.29 8.71
N TRP A 62 4.72 24.12 8.77
CA TRP A 62 3.34 23.65 8.90
C TRP A 62 2.93 22.66 7.79
N GLN A 63 3.45 22.88 6.58
CA GLN A 63 3.20 22.01 5.44
C GLN A 63 3.71 20.58 5.66
N SER A 64 4.88 20.42 6.30
CA SER A 64 5.43 19.10 6.61
C SER A 64 4.57 18.34 7.63
N PHE A 65 4.07 19.03 8.66
CA PHE A 65 3.16 18.43 9.62
C PHE A 65 1.82 18.04 8.98
N LEU A 66 1.28 18.91 8.14
CA LEU A 66 0.06 18.63 7.40
C LEU A 66 0.24 17.41 6.47
N ALA A 67 1.37 17.31 5.78
CA ALA A 67 1.71 16.15 4.95
C ALA A 67 1.68 14.85 5.76
N VAL A 68 2.37 14.83 6.91
CA VAL A 68 2.39 13.65 7.79
C VAL A 68 0.99 13.29 8.26
N LEU A 69 0.18 14.24 8.67
CA LEU A 69 -1.21 14.02 9.11
C LEU A 69 -2.07 13.40 8.00
N LEU A 70 -1.98 13.95 6.79
CA LEU A 70 -2.70 13.43 5.63
C LEU A 70 -2.23 12.01 5.27
N VAL A 71 -0.92 11.74 5.36
CA VAL A 71 -0.36 10.39 5.14
C VAL A 71 -0.89 9.42 6.20
N VAL A 72 -0.99 9.82 7.48
CA VAL A 72 -1.58 8.99 8.55
C VAL A 72 -3.00 8.57 8.18
N VAL A 73 -3.85 9.53 7.79
CA VAL A 73 -5.25 9.23 7.42
C VAL A 73 -5.32 8.29 6.22
N CYS A 74 -4.58 8.59 5.15
CA CYS A 74 -4.59 7.76 3.95
C CYS A 74 -4.07 6.35 4.21
N LYS A 75 -2.96 6.20 4.96
CA LYS A 75 -2.36 4.89 5.24
C LYS A 75 -3.20 4.05 6.20
N MET A 76 -3.80 4.67 7.19
CA MET A 76 -4.71 3.98 8.09
C MET A 76 -5.92 3.41 7.33
N LEU A 77 -6.55 4.22 6.47
CA LEU A 77 -7.64 3.75 5.61
C LEU A 77 -7.17 2.67 4.63
N GLU A 78 -6.00 2.86 3.99
CA GLU A 78 -5.41 1.90 3.06
C GLU A 78 -5.27 0.52 3.70
N PHE A 79 -4.65 0.41 4.87
CA PHE A 79 -4.40 -0.88 5.51
C PHE A 79 -5.67 -1.53 6.05
N GLN A 80 -6.57 -0.77 6.67
CA GLN A 80 -7.84 -1.31 7.16
C GLN A 80 -8.72 -1.84 6.02
N MET A 81 -8.82 -1.09 4.91
CA MET A 81 -9.60 -1.50 3.75
C MET A 81 -8.92 -2.65 3.00
N SER A 82 -7.59 -2.63 2.87
CA SER A 82 -6.81 -3.73 2.29
C SER A 82 -7.07 -5.05 3.02
N ALA A 83 -7.04 -5.06 4.35
CA ALA A 83 -7.33 -6.26 5.14
C ALA A 83 -8.72 -6.84 4.85
N ARG A 84 -9.73 -5.98 4.73
CA ARG A 84 -11.11 -6.40 4.39
C ARG A 84 -11.21 -6.97 2.98
N VAL A 85 -10.60 -6.29 2.03
CA VAL A 85 -10.64 -6.69 0.60
C VAL A 85 -9.86 -7.99 0.39
N LEU A 86 -8.68 -8.14 0.99
CA LEU A 86 -7.85 -9.33 0.86
C LEU A 86 -8.48 -10.59 1.47
N LYS A 87 -9.44 -10.48 2.37
CA LYS A 87 -10.19 -11.64 2.88
C LYS A 87 -11.00 -12.33 1.77
N GLN A 88 -11.46 -11.58 0.78
CA GLN A 88 -12.35 -12.09 -0.28
C GLN A 88 -11.70 -12.10 -1.67
N LEU A 89 -10.87 -11.11 -2.01
CA LEU A 89 -10.14 -11.07 -3.27
C LEU A 89 -8.78 -11.76 -3.17
N SER A 90 -8.31 -12.29 -4.30
CA SER A 90 -6.91 -12.73 -4.40
C SER A 90 -5.95 -11.52 -4.40
N ALA A 91 -4.69 -11.75 -4.02
CA ALA A 91 -3.67 -10.70 -4.10
C ALA A 91 -3.51 -10.15 -5.52
N PHE A 92 -3.65 -11.02 -6.53
CA PHE A 92 -3.56 -10.64 -7.95
C PHE A 92 -4.74 -9.80 -8.42
N GLU A 93 -5.97 -10.16 -8.00
CA GLU A 93 -7.16 -9.35 -8.31
C GLU A 93 -7.05 -7.94 -7.70
N LEU A 94 -6.60 -7.83 -6.45
CA LEU A 94 -6.39 -6.53 -5.82
C LEU A 94 -5.35 -5.70 -6.58
N LYS A 95 -4.27 -6.32 -7.10
CA LYS A 95 -3.28 -5.64 -7.93
C LYS A 95 -3.84 -5.23 -9.29
N ALA A 96 -4.72 -6.02 -9.89
CA ALA A 96 -5.41 -5.65 -11.12
C ALA A 96 -6.26 -4.37 -10.92
N TRP A 97 -7.00 -4.28 -9.82
CA TRP A 97 -7.74 -3.08 -9.46
C TRP A 97 -6.84 -1.86 -9.24
N LEU A 98 -5.63 -2.04 -8.70
CA LEU A 98 -4.64 -0.96 -8.59
C LEU A 98 -4.19 -0.41 -9.97
N GLY A 99 -4.32 -1.18 -11.04
CA GLY A 99 -4.09 -0.69 -12.40
C GLY A 99 -4.92 0.55 -12.74
N ILE A 100 -6.11 0.70 -12.16
CA ILE A 100 -6.95 1.89 -12.35
C ILE A 100 -6.25 3.15 -11.80
N THR A 101 -5.48 3.04 -10.73
CA THR A 101 -4.76 4.18 -10.15
C THR A 101 -3.65 4.68 -11.07
N LEU A 102 -3.11 3.83 -11.95
CA LEU A 102 -2.13 4.24 -12.96
C LEU A 102 -2.74 5.21 -13.97
N PHE A 103 -3.98 4.92 -14.44
CA PHE A 103 -4.72 5.84 -15.30
C PHE A 103 -4.99 7.16 -14.58
N ALA A 104 -5.49 7.10 -13.35
CA ALA A 104 -5.76 8.29 -12.56
C ALA A 104 -4.48 9.15 -12.37
N SER A 105 -3.34 8.53 -12.07
CA SER A 105 -2.06 9.21 -11.94
C SER A 105 -1.62 9.88 -13.26
N TYR A 106 -1.77 9.17 -14.37
CA TYR A 106 -1.40 9.72 -15.68
C TYR A 106 -2.27 10.91 -16.08
N PHE A 107 -3.59 10.82 -15.87
CA PHE A 107 -4.48 11.96 -16.10
C PHE A 107 -4.16 13.15 -15.22
N THR A 108 -3.82 12.90 -13.96
CA THR A 108 -3.38 13.96 -13.05
C THR A 108 -2.09 14.61 -13.52
N ASP A 109 -1.12 13.84 -14.00
CA ASP A 109 0.12 14.38 -14.56
C ASP A 109 -0.14 15.31 -15.75
N ILE A 110 -1.09 14.97 -16.61
CA ILE A 110 -1.52 15.83 -17.75
C ILE A 110 -2.16 17.12 -17.20
N LEU A 111 -3.02 17.03 -16.20
CA LEU A 111 -3.66 18.23 -15.61
C LEU A 111 -2.63 19.17 -14.95
N PHE A 112 -1.52 18.64 -14.46
CA PHE A 112 -0.41 19.41 -13.91
C PHE A 112 0.61 19.85 -14.97
N GLY A 113 0.27 19.76 -16.26
CA GLY A 113 1.06 20.30 -17.36
C GLY A 113 2.09 19.36 -17.96
N SER A 114 2.02 18.05 -17.67
CA SER A 114 2.85 17.07 -18.37
C SER A 114 2.34 16.83 -19.78
N GLU A 115 3.26 16.67 -20.74
CA GLU A 115 2.91 16.39 -22.13
C GLU A 115 2.22 15.01 -22.26
N LEU A 116 1.19 14.97 -23.10
CA LEU A 116 0.49 13.75 -23.43
C LEU A 116 1.39 12.84 -24.28
N SER A 117 1.86 11.74 -23.68
CA SER A 117 2.69 10.76 -24.39
C SER A 117 1.87 9.54 -24.77
N VAL A 118 1.65 9.34 -26.06
CA VAL A 118 0.94 8.17 -26.60
C VAL A 118 1.64 6.87 -26.18
N PHE A 119 2.97 6.87 -26.12
CA PHE A 119 3.75 5.71 -25.69
C PHE A 119 3.45 5.33 -24.23
N LYS A 120 3.40 6.31 -23.31
CA LYS A 120 3.03 6.07 -21.90
C LYS A 120 1.61 5.50 -21.79
N LEU A 121 0.68 6.04 -22.58
CA LEU A 121 -0.70 5.56 -22.61
C LEU A 121 -0.78 4.09 -23.05
N ILE A 122 -0.10 3.72 -24.12
CA ILE A 122 -0.02 2.33 -24.59
C ILE A 122 0.54 1.41 -23.50
N CYS A 123 1.61 1.82 -22.82
CA CYS A 123 2.20 1.04 -21.72
C CYS A 123 1.24 0.85 -20.57
N ILE A 124 0.47 1.88 -20.20
CA ILE A 124 -0.55 1.80 -19.12
C ILE A 124 -1.66 0.82 -19.53
N PHE A 125 -2.17 0.92 -20.77
CA PHE A 125 -3.18 -0.02 -21.27
C PHE A 125 -2.66 -1.47 -21.32
N ALA A 126 -1.44 -1.68 -21.81
CA ALA A 126 -0.82 -3.00 -21.84
C ALA A 126 -0.66 -3.59 -20.43
N THR A 127 -0.22 -2.77 -19.47
CA THR A 127 -0.09 -3.18 -18.06
C THR A 127 -1.45 -3.52 -17.47
N ALA A 128 -2.47 -2.68 -17.66
CA ALA A 128 -3.80 -2.92 -17.17
C ALA A 128 -4.42 -4.19 -17.77
N ALA A 129 -4.27 -4.40 -19.07
CA ALA A 129 -4.73 -5.62 -19.75
C ALA A 129 -4.05 -6.88 -19.19
N GLY A 130 -2.73 -6.84 -18.98
CA GLY A 130 -1.97 -7.93 -18.37
C GLY A 130 -2.45 -8.27 -16.96
N LEU A 131 -2.68 -7.24 -16.13
CA LEU A 131 -3.20 -7.42 -14.77
C LEU A 131 -4.60 -8.03 -14.75
N VAL A 132 -5.49 -7.57 -15.64
CA VAL A 132 -6.85 -8.15 -15.77
C VAL A 132 -6.78 -9.60 -16.23
N PHE A 133 -5.87 -9.94 -17.15
CA PHE A 133 -5.69 -11.30 -17.62
C PHE A 133 -5.23 -12.24 -16.50
N ILE A 134 -4.25 -11.81 -15.70
CA ILE A 134 -3.77 -12.54 -14.53
C ILE A 134 -4.88 -12.70 -13.49
N ALA A 135 -5.63 -11.63 -13.20
CA ALA A 135 -6.73 -11.65 -12.24
C ALA A 135 -7.83 -12.63 -12.66
N LYS A 136 -8.17 -12.67 -13.97
CA LYS A 136 -9.17 -13.59 -14.51
C LYS A 136 -8.72 -15.04 -14.42
N SER A 137 -7.41 -15.31 -14.59
CA SER A 137 -6.83 -16.65 -14.46
C SER A 137 -6.77 -17.12 -13.00
N SER A 138 -6.67 -16.20 -12.04
CA SER A 138 -6.50 -16.51 -10.61
C SER A 138 -7.80 -16.52 -9.80
N LYS A 139 -8.97 -16.46 -10.45
CA LYS A 139 -10.27 -16.47 -9.75
C LYS A 139 -10.44 -17.73 -8.90
N CYS A 140 -10.47 -17.52 -7.59
CA CYS A 140 -10.72 -18.53 -6.58
C CYS A 140 -12.10 -18.28 -5.95
N GLY A 141 -13.16 -18.94 -6.48
CA GLY A 141 -14.49 -18.90 -5.91
C GLY A 141 -15.40 -17.74 -6.36
N SER A 142 -16.65 -17.74 -5.88
CA SER A 142 -17.63 -16.69 -6.14
C SER A 142 -17.42 -15.52 -5.20
N VAL A 143 -16.90 -14.43 -5.73
CA VAL A 143 -16.68 -13.18 -4.97
C VAL A 143 -17.97 -12.37 -4.89
N ASN A 144 -18.40 -11.98 -3.70
CA ASN A 144 -19.54 -11.08 -3.53
C ASN A 144 -19.10 -9.61 -3.67
N TYR A 145 -19.04 -9.12 -4.91
CA TYR A 145 -18.60 -7.76 -5.22
C TYR A 145 -19.44 -6.66 -4.54
N LYS A 146 -20.73 -6.91 -4.23
CA LYS A 146 -21.57 -5.91 -3.56
C LYS A 146 -21.04 -5.52 -2.16
N GLN A 147 -20.44 -6.47 -1.45
CA GLN A 147 -19.89 -6.22 -0.12
C GLN A 147 -18.48 -5.61 -0.14
N ILE A 148 -17.74 -5.81 -1.24
CA ILE A 148 -16.34 -5.43 -1.35
C ILE A 148 -16.15 -4.09 -2.05
N ILE A 149 -17.12 -3.66 -2.89
CA ILE A 149 -16.92 -2.49 -3.75
C ILE A 149 -16.60 -1.22 -2.95
N LEU A 150 -17.26 -1.00 -1.82
CA LEU A 150 -17.00 0.17 -0.97
C LEU A 150 -15.60 0.12 -0.32
N PRO A 151 -15.18 -0.96 0.37
CA PRO A 151 -13.81 -1.09 0.85
C PRO A 151 -12.76 -0.99 -0.26
N LEU A 152 -13.04 -1.54 -1.44
CA LEU A 152 -12.13 -1.50 -2.59
C LEU A 152 -11.95 -0.07 -3.10
N VAL A 153 -13.04 0.67 -3.29
CA VAL A 153 -12.98 2.07 -3.74
C VAL A 153 -12.24 2.94 -2.73
N LEU A 154 -12.53 2.79 -1.42
CA LEU A 154 -11.82 3.51 -0.36
C LEU A 154 -10.32 3.16 -0.34
N TYR A 155 -9.97 1.90 -0.55
CA TYR A 155 -8.58 1.47 -0.69
C TYR A 155 -7.88 2.15 -1.87
N LEU A 156 -8.52 2.16 -3.06
CA LEU A 156 -7.96 2.78 -4.26
C LEU A 156 -7.79 4.29 -4.10
N ILE A 157 -8.79 4.98 -3.54
CA ILE A 157 -8.73 6.41 -3.25
C ILE A 157 -7.61 6.73 -2.25
N SER A 158 -7.51 5.97 -1.18
CA SER A 158 -6.46 6.15 -0.16
C SER A 158 -5.07 5.92 -0.73
N LYS A 159 -4.90 4.89 -1.56
CA LYS A 159 -3.65 4.57 -2.23
C LYS A 159 -3.22 5.67 -3.20
N TYR A 160 -4.15 6.14 -4.02
CA TYR A 160 -3.91 7.23 -4.95
C TYR A 160 -3.64 8.55 -4.21
N GLY A 161 -4.46 8.89 -3.21
CA GLY A 161 -4.31 10.09 -2.38
C GLY A 161 -2.97 10.15 -1.67
N TYR A 162 -2.50 9.02 -1.12
CA TYR A 162 -1.16 8.91 -0.56
C TYR A 162 -0.08 9.30 -1.57
N GLY A 163 -0.16 8.79 -2.80
CA GLY A 163 0.80 9.14 -3.86
C GLY A 163 0.80 10.63 -4.20
N LEU A 164 -0.38 11.24 -4.27
CA LEU A 164 -0.52 12.69 -4.51
C LEU A 164 0.08 13.51 -3.36
N ILE A 165 -0.17 13.14 -2.10
CA ILE A 165 0.36 13.85 -0.93
C ILE A 165 1.90 13.82 -0.95
N ILE A 166 2.50 12.65 -1.10
CA ILE A 166 3.95 12.51 -1.16
C ILE A 166 4.55 13.40 -2.26
N ARG A 167 3.94 13.44 -3.43
CA ARG A 167 4.39 14.26 -4.55
C ARG A 167 4.24 15.75 -4.27
N SER A 168 3.06 16.18 -3.79
CA SER A 168 2.75 17.60 -3.55
C SER A 168 3.62 18.22 -2.46
N PHE A 169 4.01 17.43 -1.46
CA PHE A 169 4.81 17.91 -0.33
C PHE A 169 6.30 17.49 -0.42
N SER A 170 6.75 16.99 -1.56
CA SER A 170 8.14 16.53 -1.77
C SER A 170 9.19 17.64 -1.60
N SER A 171 8.82 18.91 -1.83
CA SER A 171 9.68 20.07 -1.62
C SER A 171 9.92 20.40 -0.13
N TYR A 172 9.02 19.96 0.77
CA TYR A 172 9.09 20.24 2.21
C TYR A 172 9.69 19.09 3.02
N ALA A 173 9.46 17.86 2.57
CA ALA A 173 9.98 16.67 3.24
C ALA A 173 10.18 15.53 2.24
N SER A 174 11.26 14.77 2.38
CA SER A 174 11.46 13.56 1.59
C SER A 174 10.36 12.53 1.89
N SER A 175 10.09 11.64 0.94
CA SER A 175 9.04 10.62 1.08
C SER A 175 9.21 9.75 2.33
N THR A 176 10.45 9.41 2.69
CA THR A 176 10.78 8.66 3.92
C THR A 176 10.43 9.46 5.17
N MET A 177 10.73 10.77 5.18
CA MET A 177 10.44 11.65 6.31
C MET A 177 8.95 11.99 6.46
N GLN A 178 8.16 11.84 5.40
CA GLN A 178 6.70 11.90 5.50
C GLN A 178 6.13 10.58 6.00
N LEU A 179 6.67 9.45 5.54
CA LEU A 179 6.11 8.12 5.78
C LEU A 179 6.48 7.56 7.16
N LEU A 180 7.75 7.68 7.59
CA LEU A 180 8.22 7.10 8.85
C LEU A 180 7.43 7.62 10.07
N PRO A 181 7.32 8.95 10.31
CA PRO A 181 6.53 9.43 11.45
C PRO A 181 5.05 9.04 11.34
N ALA A 182 4.48 9.00 10.13
CA ALA A 182 3.11 8.56 9.93
C ALA A 182 2.93 7.09 10.34
N MET A 183 3.85 6.19 9.97
CA MET A 183 3.79 4.77 10.36
C MET A 183 3.92 4.58 11.88
N VAL A 184 4.83 5.34 12.52
CA VAL A 184 4.99 5.32 13.98
C VAL A 184 3.71 5.79 14.67
N ILE A 185 3.12 6.90 14.23
CA ILE A 185 1.88 7.44 14.79
C ILE A 185 0.74 6.42 14.66
N ILE A 186 0.56 5.80 13.49
CA ILE A 186 -0.49 4.78 13.29
C ILE A 186 -0.24 3.58 14.21
N SER A 187 1.00 3.11 14.32
CA SER A 187 1.34 2.00 15.23
C SER A 187 0.98 2.32 16.67
N LEU A 188 1.27 3.54 17.15
CA LEU A 188 0.92 3.98 18.50
C LEU A 188 -0.60 4.09 18.70
N ILE A 189 -1.35 4.59 17.70
CA ILE A 189 -2.82 4.67 17.76
C ILE A 189 -3.46 3.29 17.80
N MET A 190 -2.89 2.31 17.07
CA MET A 190 -3.42 0.95 17.01
C MET A 190 -3.01 0.07 18.20
N LEU A 191 -1.91 0.40 18.87
CA LEU A 191 -1.37 -0.37 20.01
C LEU A 191 -2.44 -0.72 21.08
N PRO A 192 -3.28 0.22 21.58
CA PRO A 192 -4.28 -0.09 22.60
C PRO A 192 -5.45 -0.95 22.07
N ARG A 193 -5.64 -1.03 20.75
CA ARG A 193 -6.73 -1.80 20.12
C ARG A 193 -6.33 -3.25 19.80
N VAL A 194 -5.03 -3.55 19.88
CA VAL A 194 -4.47 -4.85 19.51
C VAL A 194 -4.07 -5.62 20.76
N HIS A 195 -4.64 -6.82 20.92
CA HIS A 195 -4.28 -7.75 22.01
C HIS A 195 -2.99 -8.50 21.66
N ILE A 196 -1.83 -7.87 21.85
CA ILE A 196 -0.51 -8.39 21.43
C ILE A 196 -0.27 -9.80 22.00
N ARG A 197 -0.71 -10.10 23.22
CA ARG A 197 -0.54 -11.44 23.83
C ARG A 197 -1.29 -12.54 23.07
N GLU A 198 -2.49 -12.25 22.60
CA GLU A 198 -3.30 -13.19 21.81
C GLU A 198 -2.72 -13.36 20.41
N LEU A 199 -2.22 -12.28 19.83
CA LEU A 199 -1.58 -12.27 18.52
C LEU A 199 -0.34 -13.19 18.49
N ILE A 200 0.50 -13.15 19.54
CA ILE A 200 1.67 -14.03 19.68
C ILE A 200 1.23 -15.49 19.94
N LYS A 201 0.17 -15.70 20.71
CA LYS A 201 -0.32 -17.03 21.07
C LYS A 201 -0.98 -17.74 19.87
N ASN A 202 -1.80 -17.01 19.10
CA ASN A 202 -2.46 -17.55 17.91
C ASN A 202 -1.48 -17.87 16.78
N ASN A 203 -0.40 -17.10 16.65
CA ASN A 203 0.64 -17.37 15.63
C ASN A 203 1.48 -18.61 15.94
N ARG A 204 1.64 -18.96 17.21
CA ARG A 204 2.32 -20.23 17.60
C ARG A 204 1.51 -21.48 17.24
N SER A 205 0.19 -21.40 17.26
CA SER A 205 -0.67 -22.54 16.89
C SER A 205 -0.84 -22.71 15.37
N GLY A 206 -0.57 -21.67 14.56
CA GLY A 206 -0.63 -21.71 13.09
C GLY A 206 0.63 -22.24 12.41
N VAL A 207 1.77 -22.25 13.10
CA VAL A 207 3.06 -22.73 12.55
C VAL A 207 3.28 -24.25 12.81
N VAL A 208 2.42 -24.89 13.62
CA VAL A 208 2.56 -26.29 14.06
C VAL A 208 1.50 -27.22 13.41
N LYS A 209 0.83 -26.76 12.33
CA LYS A 209 -0.06 -27.65 11.56
C LYS A 209 0.38 -27.74 10.12
#